data_5f1f2af25ea1fd6b9fed12dca642fb72
#
_entry.id   5f1f2af25ea1fd6b9fed12dca642fb72
#
_cell.length_a   1.000
_cell.length_b   1.000
_cell.length_c   1.000
_cell.angle_alpha   90.00
_cell.angle_beta   90.00
_cell.angle_gamma   90.00
#
_symmetry.space_group_name_H-M   'P 1'
#
loop_
_entity.id
_entity.type
_entity.pdbx_description
1 polymer ?
#
loop_
_entity_poly.entity_id
_entity_poly.type
_entity_poly.pdbx_seq_one_letter_code
_entity_poly.pdbx_strand_id
1 'polypeptide(L)'
;ELRNDFKKMNIEKITKWFKNAKYKYWLVELMSSPSFDVSLINKVNSKFTNADYMKQFCIYIENNIELNNNDQFLKILYDDFLDNIDTTISTIVPKIIFNPSDLKFVTTTGLAVIDTSVDFKYLYKHFVPPENVVKSISPIDSKPYYNKEVINKVVGCKTGNFPVKGYFKKDEVGDFYNCATLQIVLGDRKCANAKLFNNGKMQLTGIPHPDLGTLAVQIICDLIKSIPDNKEDGSKIVFDKKRVTINEYNTVMINTCYDLGIHIDRDITSNILNNRYNFHTVWEGDGYPGVRILYYYNSNTVGTDNEGRCICSTNSNTSNCTGKGSGNGINDCRKISIALFQSGKVIIAGGCKHTDPIYSVYHLFNSSIGEIIQEIKKID
;
A
#
# COMPACT_ATOMS: atom_id res chain seq x y z
N GLU A 1 -43.45 -16.01 -27.89
CA GLU A 1 -43.45 -14.51 -28.04
C GLU A 1 -42.05 -13.95 -27.85
N LEU A 2 -41.40 -14.21 -26.72
CA LEU A 2 -40.00 -13.79 -26.40
C LEU A 2 -38.96 -14.23 -27.47
N ARG A 3 -39.11 -15.42 -28.03
CA ARG A 3 -38.23 -15.91 -29.13
C ARG A 3 -38.34 -15.13 -30.42
N ASN A 4 -39.56 -14.72 -30.77
CA ASN A 4 -39.79 -13.94 -31.98
C ASN A 4 -39.29 -12.52 -31.84
N ASP A 5 -39.35 -11.97 -30.64
CA ASP A 5 -38.81 -10.66 -30.32
C ASP A 5 -37.26 -10.67 -30.32
N PHE A 6 -36.65 -11.76 -29.80
CA PHE A 6 -35.21 -11.92 -29.78
C PHE A 6 -34.61 -12.02 -31.19
N LYS A 7 -35.26 -12.78 -32.11
CA LYS A 7 -34.86 -12.89 -33.51
C LYS A 7 -34.91 -11.59 -34.28
N LYS A 8 -35.75 -10.63 -33.84
CA LYS A 8 -35.91 -9.33 -34.49
C LYS A 8 -35.05 -8.22 -33.88
N MET A 9 -34.40 -8.49 -32.76
CA MET A 9 -33.55 -7.52 -32.09
C MET A 9 -32.14 -7.47 -32.69
N ASN A 10 -31.65 -6.27 -32.93
CA ASN A 10 -30.23 -6.08 -33.23
C ASN A 10 -29.41 -6.11 -31.91
N ILE A 11 -28.10 -6.26 -32.02
CA ILE A 11 -27.19 -6.37 -30.87
C ILE A 11 -27.36 -5.25 -29.85
N GLU A 12 -27.64 -4.06 -30.31
CA GLU A 12 -27.80 -2.88 -29.46
C GLU A 12 -29.08 -2.96 -28.62
N LYS A 13 -30.17 -3.44 -29.21
CA LYS A 13 -31.42 -3.69 -28.52
C LYS A 13 -31.30 -4.86 -27.54
N ILE A 14 -30.61 -5.94 -27.94
CA ILE A 14 -30.32 -7.08 -27.07
C ILE A 14 -29.48 -6.63 -25.86
N THR A 15 -28.41 -5.88 -26.08
CA THR A 15 -27.58 -5.34 -24.98
C THR A 15 -28.36 -4.43 -24.05
N LYS A 16 -29.23 -3.56 -24.58
CA LYS A 16 -30.10 -2.69 -23.80
C LYS A 16 -31.14 -3.48 -23.00
N TRP A 17 -31.66 -4.55 -23.59
CA TRP A 17 -32.63 -5.42 -22.97
C TRP A 17 -32.01 -6.23 -21.81
N PHE A 18 -30.79 -6.77 -21.97
CA PHE A 18 -30.04 -7.44 -20.92
C PHE A 18 -29.65 -6.50 -19.74
N LYS A 19 -29.43 -5.22 -20.01
CA LYS A 19 -29.21 -4.21 -18.96
C LYS A 19 -30.48 -3.87 -18.16
N ASN A 20 -31.64 -4.30 -18.60
CA ASN A 20 -32.91 -4.04 -17.95
C ASN A 20 -33.30 -5.20 -17.00
N ALA A 21 -34.13 -4.92 -15.97
CA ALA A 21 -34.61 -5.94 -15.03
C ALA A 21 -35.34 -7.11 -15.73
N LYS A 22 -35.89 -6.90 -16.93
CA LYS A 22 -36.55 -7.93 -17.73
C LYS A 22 -35.64 -9.11 -18.09
N TYR A 23 -34.36 -8.92 -18.23
CA TYR A 23 -33.44 -10.04 -18.56
C TYR A 23 -33.47 -11.14 -17.50
N LYS A 24 -33.66 -10.77 -16.24
CA LYS A 24 -33.75 -11.75 -15.13
C LYS A 24 -34.94 -12.67 -15.28
N TYR A 25 -36.09 -12.10 -15.68
CA TYR A 25 -37.30 -12.89 -15.94
C TYR A 25 -37.11 -13.80 -17.16
N TRP A 26 -36.52 -13.29 -18.22
CA TRP A 26 -36.24 -14.08 -19.42
C TRP A 26 -35.24 -15.22 -19.12
N LEU A 27 -34.18 -14.97 -18.36
CA LEU A 27 -33.27 -16.01 -17.91
C LEU A 27 -33.98 -17.06 -17.05
N VAL A 28 -34.77 -16.63 -16.09
CA VAL A 28 -35.55 -17.55 -15.24
C VAL A 28 -36.52 -18.37 -16.08
N GLU A 29 -37.23 -17.77 -17.04
CA GLU A 29 -38.19 -18.45 -17.92
C GLU A 29 -37.46 -19.46 -18.85
N LEU A 30 -36.32 -19.06 -19.44
CA LEU A 30 -35.49 -19.93 -20.26
C LEU A 30 -34.95 -21.10 -19.44
N MET A 31 -34.50 -20.86 -18.23
CA MET A 31 -33.87 -21.82 -17.32
C MET A 31 -34.89 -22.65 -16.53
N SER A 32 -36.17 -22.25 -16.51
CA SER A 32 -37.29 -23.04 -15.97
C SER A 32 -37.77 -24.08 -17.00
N SER A 33 -37.21 -24.09 -18.20
CA SER A 33 -37.51 -25.14 -19.17
C SER A 33 -36.99 -26.50 -18.65
N PRO A 34 -37.75 -27.62 -18.83
CA PRO A 34 -37.34 -28.94 -18.36
C PRO A 34 -35.99 -29.42 -18.87
N SER A 35 -35.42 -28.73 -19.85
CA SER A 35 -34.13 -29.04 -20.47
C SER A 35 -32.93 -28.34 -19.84
N PHE A 36 -33.13 -27.47 -18.83
CA PHE A 36 -32.03 -26.75 -18.17
C PHE A 36 -31.67 -27.32 -16.80
N ASP A 37 -30.38 -27.39 -16.52
CA ASP A 37 -29.87 -27.78 -15.22
C ASP A 37 -29.85 -26.56 -14.28
N VAL A 38 -30.35 -26.73 -13.07
CA VAL A 38 -30.41 -25.67 -12.03
C VAL A 38 -28.99 -25.15 -11.67
N SER A 39 -27.97 -25.98 -11.77
CA SER A 39 -26.58 -25.57 -11.53
C SER A 39 -26.09 -24.48 -12.48
N LEU A 40 -26.61 -24.46 -13.72
CA LEU A 40 -26.29 -23.45 -14.73
C LEU A 40 -26.82 -22.05 -14.33
N ILE A 41 -27.92 -21.97 -13.58
CA ILE A 41 -28.54 -20.71 -13.19
C ILE A 41 -27.54 -19.85 -12.42
N ASN A 42 -26.89 -20.42 -11.42
CA ASN A 42 -25.93 -19.70 -10.61
C ASN A 42 -24.67 -19.32 -11.41
N LYS A 43 -24.20 -20.22 -12.27
CA LYS A 43 -23.05 -19.98 -13.15
C LYS A 43 -23.35 -18.84 -14.13
N VAL A 44 -24.49 -18.86 -14.78
CA VAL A 44 -24.94 -17.83 -15.73
C VAL A 44 -25.17 -16.50 -15.00
N ASN A 45 -25.90 -16.48 -13.88
CA ASN A 45 -26.14 -15.26 -13.13
C ASN A 45 -24.85 -14.58 -12.65
N SER A 46 -23.86 -15.37 -12.22
CA SER A 46 -22.56 -14.82 -11.82
C SER A 46 -21.80 -14.16 -12.99
N LYS A 47 -21.93 -14.71 -14.20
CA LYS A 47 -21.29 -14.16 -15.38
C LYS A 47 -22.02 -12.93 -15.94
N PHE A 48 -23.34 -12.92 -15.91
CA PHE A 48 -24.15 -11.81 -16.42
C PHE A 48 -24.22 -10.58 -15.50
N THR A 49 -23.61 -10.61 -14.34
CA THR A 49 -23.39 -9.39 -13.53
C THR A 49 -22.32 -8.47 -14.14
N ASN A 50 -21.47 -8.97 -15.03
CA ASN A 50 -20.44 -8.22 -15.72
C ASN A 50 -20.92 -7.76 -17.10
N ALA A 51 -20.83 -6.46 -17.42
CA ALA A 51 -21.27 -5.88 -18.69
C ALA A 51 -20.52 -6.46 -19.91
N ASP A 52 -19.25 -6.82 -19.74
CA ASP A 52 -18.44 -7.39 -20.80
C ASP A 52 -18.87 -8.82 -21.16
N TYR A 53 -19.19 -9.63 -20.17
CA TYR A 53 -19.77 -10.97 -20.41
C TYR A 53 -21.12 -10.88 -21.13
N MET A 54 -21.97 -9.92 -20.73
CA MET A 54 -23.24 -9.71 -21.43
C MET A 54 -23.05 -9.31 -22.88
N LYS A 55 -22.08 -8.45 -23.15
CA LYS A 55 -21.73 -8.04 -24.53
C LYS A 55 -21.24 -9.22 -25.35
N GLN A 56 -20.35 -10.04 -24.81
CA GLN A 56 -19.84 -11.25 -25.46
C GLN A 56 -20.96 -12.28 -25.75
N PHE A 57 -21.83 -12.50 -24.78
CA PHE A 57 -22.99 -13.35 -24.98
C PHE A 57 -23.92 -12.84 -26.08
N CYS A 58 -24.17 -11.53 -26.15
CA CYS A 58 -24.96 -10.94 -27.23
C CYS A 58 -24.31 -11.17 -28.59
N ILE A 59 -23.00 -10.96 -28.71
CA ILE A 59 -22.23 -11.22 -29.96
C ILE A 59 -22.30 -12.70 -30.35
N TYR A 60 -22.12 -13.60 -29.36
CA TYR A 60 -22.17 -15.03 -29.59
C TYR A 60 -23.54 -15.47 -30.11
N ILE A 61 -24.63 -15.02 -29.47
CA ILE A 61 -26.00 -15.30 -29.90
C ILE A 61 -26.26 -14.73 -31.31
N GLU A 62 -25.83 -13.51 -31.61
CA GLU A 62 -26.03 -12.88 -32.92
C GLU A 62 -25.35 -13.69 -34.03
N ASN A 63 -24.13 -14.16 -33.78
CA ASN A 63 -23.36 -14.94 -34.76
C ASN A 63 -23.93 -16.38 -35.00
N ASN A 64 -24.74 -16.88 -34.08
CA ASN A 64 -25.22 -18.24 -34.10
C ASN A 64 -26.75 -18.38 -34.23
N ILE A 65 -27.48 -17.26 -34.28
CA ILE A 65 -28.96 -17.22 -34.23
C ILE A 65 -29.64 -17.81 -35.46
N GLU A 66 -28.91 -17.95 -36.57
CA GLU A 66 -29.44 -18.50 -37.81
C GLU A 66 -29.66 -20.06 -37.80
N LEU A 67 -29.13 -20.72 -36.77
CA LEU A 67 -28.94 -22.15 -36.83
C LEU A 67 -30.13 -23.02 -36.39
N ASN A 68 -31.09 -22.57 -35.60
CA ASN A 68 -32.28 -23.39 -35.29
C ASN A 68 -33.42 -22.70 -34.51
N ASN A 69 -34.63 -23.32 -34.62
CA ASN A 69 -35.89 -22.84 -34.03
C ASN A 69 -36.30 -23.54 -32.74
N ASN A 70 -35.41 -24.27 -32.07
CA ASN A 70 -35.74 -25.19 -30.99
C ASN A 70 -35.17 -24.74 -29.63
N ASP A 71 -35.84 -25.03 -28.52
CA ASP A 71 -35.36 -24.75 -27.15
C ASP A 71 -34.07 -25.47 -26.81
N GLN A 72 -33.92 -26.67 -27.40
CA GLN A 72 -32.73 -27.47 -27.28
C GLN A 72 -31.50 -26.74 -27.82
N PHE A 73 -31.69 -25.91 -28.85
CA PHE A 73 -30.64 -25.12 -29.47
C PHE A 73 -30.15 -24.00 -28.51
N LEU A 74 -31.05 -23.29 -27.85
CA LEU A 74 -30.64 -22.28 -26.89
C LEU A 74 -29.90 -22.87 -25.68
N LYS A 75 -30.23 -24.11 -25.30
CA LYS A 75 -29.49 -24.84 -24.29
C LYS A 75 -28.07 -25.17 -24.77
N ILE A 76 -27.93 -25.73 -25.98
CA ILE A 76 -26.63 -26.02 -26.56
C ILE A 76 -25.78 -24.76 -26.68
N LEU A 77 -26.36 -23.64 -27.11
CA LEU A 77 -25.68 -22.35 -27.16
C LEU A 77 -25.18 -21.87 -25.78
N TYR A 78 -25.99 -22.08 -24.75
CA TYR A 78 -25.61 -21.74 -23.38
C TYR A 78 -24.46 -22.61 -22.87
N ASP A 79 -24.57 -23.90 -23.07
CA ASP A 79 -23.57 -24.85 -22.64
C ASP A 79 -22.23 -24.58 -23.38
N ASP A 80 -22.29 -24.42 -24.70
CA ASP A 80 -21.13 -24.09 -25.53
C ASP A 80 -20.52 -22.75 -25.21
N PHE A 81 -21.37 -21.73 -24.96
CA PHE A 81 -20.92 -20.43 -24.49
C PHE A 81 -20.22 -20.51 -23.12
N LEU A 82 -20.80 -21.25 -22.16
CA LEU A 82 -20.21 -21.40 -20.82
C LEU A 82 -18.91 -22.19 -20.84
N ASP A 83 -18.79 -23.22 -21.72
CA ASP A 83 -17.59 -24.02 -21.86
C ASP A 83 -16.47 -23.25 -22.57
N ASN A 84 -16.83 -22.36 -23.49
CA ASN A 84 -15.87 -21.59 -24.29
C ASN A 84 -15.71 -20.12 -23.82
N ILE A 85 -16.42 -19.70 -22.78
CA ILE A 85 -16.44 -18.29 -22.36
C ILE A 85 -15.04 -17.78 -22.01
N ASP A 86 -14.21 -18.59 -21.35
CA ASP A 86 -12.87 -18.18 -20.94
C ASP A 86 -11.93 -18.09 -22.15
N THR A 87 -12.09 -19.00 -23.16
CA THR A 87 -11.33 -18.95 -24.40
C THR A 87 -11.79 -17.81 -25.31
N THR A 88 -13.09 -17.56 -25.40
CA THR A 88 -13.66 -16.46 -26.19
C THR A 88 -13.27 -15.10 -25.61
N ILE A 89 -13.32 -14.95 -24.29
CA ILE A 89 -12.91 -13.71 -23.62
C ILE A 89 -11.41 -13.49 -23.74
N SER A 90 -10.60 -14.54 -23.62
CA SER A 90 -9.15 -14.40 -23.78
C SER A 90 -8.73 -13.98 -25.19
N THR A 91 -9.57 -14.19 -26.19
CA THR A 91 -9.31 -13.77 -27.59
C THR A 91 -9.82 -12.37 -27.93
N ILE A 92 -10.85 -11.87 -27.23
CA ILE A 92 -11.53 -10.63 -27.57
C ILE A 92 -11.17 -9.49 -26.60
N VAL A 93 -10.98 -9.80 -25.32
CA VAL A 93 -10.51 -8.81 -24.34
C VAL A 93 -8.98 -8.80 -24.36
N PRO A 94 -8.36 -7.68 -24.73
CA PRO A 94 -6.90 -7.61 -24.69
C PRO A 94 -6.45 -7.97 -23.26
N LYS A 95 -5.67 -9.05 -23.15
CA LYS A 95 -5.12 -9.49 -21.86
C LYS A 95 -4.30 -8.37 -21.29
N ILE A 96 -4.72 -7.84 -20.14
CA ILE A 96 -3.92 -6.83 -19.44
C ILE A 96 -2.62 -7.50 -19.04
N ILE A 97 -1.51 -6.97 -19.54
CA ILE A 97 -0.19 -7.35 -19.04
C ILE A 97 -0.03 -6.66 -17.68
N PHE A 98 -0.22 -7.43 -16.62
CA PHE A 98 -0.01 -6.95 -15.27
C PHE A 98 1.49 -6.86 -14.99
N ASN A 99 1.99 -5.64 -14.92
CA ASN A 99 3.38 -5.35 -14.62
C ASN A 99 3.44 -4.17 -13.65
N PRO A 100 3.28 -4.42 -12.36
CA PRO A 100 3.36 -3.37 -11.34
C PRO A 100 4.77 -2.76 -11.32
N SER A 101 4.85 -1.48 -10.99
CA SER A 101 6.15 -0.83 -10.83
C SER A 101 6.92 -1.41 -9.64
N ASP A 102 8.23 -1.23 -9.65
CA ASP A 102 9.07 -1.61 -8.52
C ASP A 102 8.63 -0.95 -7.22
N LEU A 103 8.82 -1.67 -6.11
CA LEU A 103 8.58 -1.17 -4.78
C LEU A 103 9.57 -0.05 -4.43
N LYS A 104 9.04 1.11 -4.04
CA LYS A 104 9.85 2.29 -3.67
C LYS A 104 9.71 2.57 -2.19
N PHE A 105 10.82 2.68 -1.49
CA PHE A 105 10.84 3.19 -0.12
C PHE A 105 10.55 4.69 -0.14
N VAL A 106 9.53 5.09 0.62
CA VAL A 106 9.12 6.50 0.72
C VAL A 106 9.77 7.12 1.94
N THR A 107 9.58 6.48 3.10
CA THR A 107 10.12 6.95 4.37
C THR A 107 10.12 5.83 5.40
N THR A 108 11.12 5.84 6.27
CA THR A 108 11.18 4.97 7.42
C THR A 108 11.28 5.78 8.71
N THR A 109 10.82 5.17 9.81
CA THR A 109 10.96 5.71 11.15
C THR A 109 11.86 4.77 11.94
N GLY A 110 12.83 5.33 12.64
CA GLY A 110 13.73 4.58 13.50
C GLY A 110 13.79 5.16 14.90
N LEU A 111 14.18 4.30 15.84
CA LEU A 111 14.53 4.67 17.20
C LEU A 111 16.00 4.37 17.43
N ALA A 112 16.70 5.28 18.12
CA ALA A 112 18.10 5.10 18.48
C ALA A 112 18.34 5.52 19.92
N VAL A 113 19.45 5.05 20.47
CA VAL A 113 19.90 5.43 21.82
C VAL A 113 21.42 5.61 21.79
N ILE A 114 21.87 6.73 22.38
CA ILE A 114 23.28 6.94 22.74
C ILE A 114 23.42 6.82 24.25
N ASP A 115 24.57 6.30 24.72
CA ASP A 115 24.80 5.99 26.14
C ASP A 115 25.21 7.23 26.96
N THR A 116 24.52 8.35 26.77
CA THR A 116 24.77 9.56 27.55
C THR A 116 23.59 10.51 27.49
N SER A 117 23.45 11.33 28.53
CA SER A 117 22.52 12.46 28.52
C SER A 117 23.06 13.60 27.72
N VAL A 118 22.18 14.30 26.98
CA VAL A 118 22.53 15.41 26.11
C VAL A 118 21.83 16.67 26.59
N ASP A 119 22.60 17.73 26.81
CA ASP A 119 22.04 19.07 27.00
C ASP A 119 21.67 19.70 25.64
N PHE A 120 20.42 19.54 25.25
CA PHE A 120 19.94 20.07 23.97
C PHE A 120 19.84 21.59 23.93
N LYS A 121 19.79 22.30 25.09
CA LYS A 121 19.86 23.77 25.12
C LYS A 121 21.27 24.24 24.81
N TYR A 122 22.28 23.51 25.37
CA TYR A 122 23.68 23.76 25.04
C TYR A 122 23.94 23.45 23.58
N LEU A 123 23.43 22.31 23.06
CA LEU A 123 23.47 21.96 21.62
C LEU A 123 22.90 23.11 20.77
N TYR A 124 21.69 23.58 21.05
CA TYR A 124 21.05 24.69 20.34
C TYR A 124 21.89 25.97 20.38
N LYS A 125 22.40 26.35 21.54
CA LYS A 125 23.22 27.56 21.71
C LYS A 125 24.43 27.53 20.81
N HIS A 126 25.12 26.39 20.71
CA HIS A 126 26.39 26.24 20.00
C HIS A 126 26.26 25.66 18.59
N PHE A 127 25.06 25.29 18.16
CA PHE A 127 24.82 24.85 16.79
C PHE A 127 24.97 26.02 15.82
N VAL A 128 25.86 25.83 14.83
CA VAL A 128 26.03 26.76 13.72
C VAL A 128 25.51 26.09 12.45
N PRO A 129 24.37 26.58 11.91
CA PRO A 129 23.81 26.00 10.70
C PRO A 129 24.71 26.29 9.49
N PRO A 130 24.84 25.36 8.54
CA PRO A 130 25.50 25.64 7.28
C PRO A 130 24.70 26.63 6.43
N GLU A 131 25.40 27.45 5.65
CA GLU A 131 24.80 28.33 4.66
C GLU A 131 24.44 27.58 3.37
N ASN A 132 23.61 28.19 2.51
CA ASN A 132 23.29 27.71 1.17
C ASN A 132 22.83 26.24 1.12
N VAL A 133 21.93 25.86 2.01
CA VAL A 133 21.46 24.47 2.13
C VAL A 133 20.74 23.99 0.87
N VAL A 134 19.85 24.83 0.31
CA VAL A 134 19.06 24.52 -0.88
C VAL A 134 19.75 25.07 -2.12
N LYS A 135 20.05 24.21 -3.08
CA LYS A 135 20.61 24.59 -4.38
C LYS A 135 19.55 25.12 -5.33
N SER A 136 18.41 24.45 -5.41
CA SER A 136 17.28 24.77 -6.29
C SER A 136 16.00 24.06 -5.83
N ILE A 137 14.87 24.52 -6.34
CA ILE A 137 13.57 23.85 -6.16
C ILE A 137 13.17 23.20 -7.49
N SER A 138 12.75 21.96 -7.45
CA SER A 138 12.25 21.23 -8.63
C SER A 138 10.93 21.86 -9.12
N PRO A 139 10.80 22.24 -10.40
CA PRO A 139 9.54 22.76 -10.93
C PRO A 139 8.46 21.68 -11.07
N ILE A 140 8.84 20.38 -11.07
CA ILE A 140 7.92 19.27 -11.29
C ILE A 140 7.17 18.89 -10.02
N ASP A 141 7.89 18.80 -8.88
CA ASP A 141 7.33 18.27 -7.63
C ASP A 141 7.53 19.21 -6.43
N SER A 142 7.99 20.44 -6.68
CA SER A 142 8.25 21.49 -5.69
C SER A 142 9.16 21.03 -4.53
N LYS A 143 10.01 20.01 -4.78
CA LYS A 143 10.96 19.53 -3.78
C LYS A 143 12.32 20.18 -3.94
N PRO A 144 13.04 20.42 -2.82
CA PRO A 144 14.36 20.98 -2.88
C PRO A 144 15.40 19.99 -3.38
N TYR A 145 16.38 20.50 -4.13
CA TYR A 145 17.68 19.90 -4.34
C TYR A 145 18.66 20.54 -3.34
N TYR A 146 19.38 19.72 -2.61
CA TYR A 146 20.35 20.19 -1.61
C TYR A 146 21.75 20.33 -2.24
N ASN A 147 22.53 21.27 -1.70
CA ASN A 147 23.92 21.41 -2.08
C ASN A 147 24.73 20.17 -1.64
N LYS A 148 25.73 19.79 -2.44
CA LYS A 148 26.58 18.63 -2.13
C LYS A 148 27.32 18.78 -0.80
N GLU A 149 27.68 20.00 -0.43
CA GLU A 149 28.43 20.32 0.78
C GLU A 149 27.67 20.11 2.08
N VAL A 150 26.33 20.04 2.01
CA VAL A 150 25.48 19.80 3.18
C VAL A 150 24.94 18.35 3.23
N ILE A 151 25.26 17.52 2.26
CA ILE A 151 24.91 16.10 2.32
C ILE A 151 25.62 15.46 3.51
N ASN A 152 24.91 14.63 4.26
CA ASN A 152 25.33 14.00 5.50
C ASN A 152 25.68 15.03 6.60
N LYS A 153 24.93 16.13 6.66
CA LYS A 153 25.06 17.13 7.74
C LYS A 153 23.69 17.45 8.37
N VAL A 154 23.75 17.86 9.62
CA VAL A 154 22.63 18.54 10.30
C VAL A 154 22.58 19.97 9.78
N VAL A 155 21.43 20.36 9.23
CA VAL A 155 21.25 21.69 8.61
C VAL A 155 20.28 22.59 9.36
N GLY A 156 19.60 22.07 10.35
CA GLY A 156 18.68 22.84 11.19
C GLY A 156 18.57 22.27 12.60
N CYS A 157 18.34 23.14 13.56
CA CYS A 157 18.11 22.80 14.96
C CYS A 157 17.02 23.68 15.55
N LYS A 158 16.08 23.06 16.26
CA LYS A 158 14.98 23.72 16.97
C LYS A 158 14.78 23.05 18.33
N THR A 159 14.48 23.82 19.36
CA THR A 159 14.16 23.29 20.68
C THR A 159 13.20 24.21 21.43
N GLY A 160 12.13 23.62 21.97
CA GLY A 160 11.11 24.37 22.73
C GLY A 160 10.62 25.65 22.03
N ASN A 161 10.63 26.75 22.74
CA ASN A 161 10.19 28.05 22.22
C ASN A 161 11.33 28.90 21.61
N PHE A 162 12.53 28.33 21.45
CA PHE A 162 13.62 29.09 20.84
C PHE A 162 13.39 29.23 19.31
N PRO A 163 13.88 30.33 18.71
CA PRO A 163 13.84 30.53 17.27
C PRO A 163 14.48 29.34 16.52
N VAL A 164 13.97 29.05 15.32
CA VAL A 164 14.58 28.04 14.46
C VAL A 164 15.97 28.47 14.00
N LYS A 165 16.98 27.64 14.13
CA LYS A 165 18.31 27.84 13.57
C LYS A 165 18.48 26.99 12.33
N GLY A 166 18.84 27.61 11.20
CA GLY A 166 19.12 26.95 9.94
C GLY A 166 17.85 26.54 9.16
N TYR A 167 17.98 25.51 8.35
CA TYR A 167 16.97 25.09 7.39
C TYR A 167 16.06 24.00 7.95
N PHE A 168 14.75 24.18 7.75
CA PHE A 168 13.73 23.13 7.91
C PHE A 168 12.87 23.05 6.67
N LYS A 169 12.52 21.84 6.25
CA LYS A 169 11.70 21.60 5.07
C LYS A 169 10.26 22.10 5.22
N LYS A 170 9.75 22.14 6.45
CA LYS A 170 8.44 22.66 6.80
C LYS A 170 8.59 23.47 8.09
N ASP A 171 7.88 24.56 8.17
CA ASP A 171 7.70 25.28 9.43
C ASP A 171 6.72 24.48 10.30
N GLU A 172 7.24 23.46 10.98
CA GLU A 172 6.43 22.64 11.88
C GLU A 172 6.15 23.42 13.16
N VAL A 173 4.87 23.63 13.43
CA VAL A 173 4.38 24.16 14.70
C VAL A 173 4.36 23.00 15.69
N GLY A 174 4.96 23.22 16.86
CA GLY A 174 4.84 22.35 18.04
C GLY A 174 5.98 21.36 18.21
N ASP A 175 6.99 21.76 18.95
CA ASP A 175 8.02 20.86 19.48
C ASP A 175 7.70 20.44 20.91
N PHE A 176 8.20 19.28 21.30
CA PHE A 176 8.19 18.89 22.71
C PHE A 176 9.25 19.70 23.46
N TYR A 177 8.90 20.16 24.66
CA TYR A 177 9.79 20.96 25.51
C TYR A 177 11.06 20.24 25.96
N ASN A 178 11.08 18.91 25.87
CA ASN A 178 12.15 18.04 26.38
C ASN A 178 12.99 17.41 25.27
N CYS A 179 12.99 17.97 24.06
CA CYS A 179 13.83 17.49 22.96
C CYS A 179 14.37 18.63 22.10
N ALA A 180 15.41 18.32 21.34
CA ALA A 180 15.82 19.08 20.17
C ALA A 180 15.37 18.34 18.90
N THR A 181 14.79 19.08 17.96
CA THR A 181 14.50 18.59 16.62
C THR A 181 15.62 19.01 15.69
N LEU A 182 16.22 18.06 15.01
CA LEU A 182 17.32 18.26 14.08
C LEU A 182 16.87 17.89 12.66
N GLN A 183 17.21 18.74 11.70
CA GLN A 183 17.00 18.48 10.28
C GLN A 183 18.29 17.99 9.66
N ILE A 184 18.27 16.83 8.99
CA ILE A 184 19.45 16.14 8.44
C ILE A 184 19.27 15.96 6.93
N VAL A 185 20.25 16.35 6.13
CA VAL A 185 20.29 16.07 4.71
C VAL A 185 21.03 14.74 4.49
N LEU A 186 20.36 13.76 3.87
CA LEU A 186 20.88 12.41 3.62
C LEU A 186 21.10 12.10 2.13
N GLY A 187 20.96 13.09 1.28
CA GLY A 187 21.16 12.97 -0.18
C GLY A 187 20.72 14.26 -0.87
N ASP A 188 20.92 14.33 -2.15
CA ASP A 188 20.65 15.53 -2.97
C ASP A 188 19.20 16.01 -2.92
N ARG A 189 18.25 15.11 -2.65
CA ARG A 189 16.82 15.38 -2.51
C ARG A 189 16.21 14.79 -1.23
N LYS A 190 17.01 14.28 -0.32
CA LYS A 190 16.56 13.50 0.83
C LYS A 190 16.91 14.20 2.14
N CYS A 191 15.91 14.39 2.97
CA CYS A 191 16.03 15.06 4.24
C CYS A 191 15.20 14.33 5.29
N ALA A 192 15.75 14.17 6.48
CA ALA A 192 15.14 13.51 7.62
C ALA A 192 15.08 14.41 8.85
N ASN A 193 14.14 14.15 9.74
CA ASN A 193 14.03 14.77 11.03
C ASN A 193 14.45 13.81 12.14
N ALA A 194 15.20 14.28 13.11
CA ALA A 194 15.51 13.56 14.32
C ALA A 194 15.09 14.38 15.56
N LYS A 195 14.31 13.74 16.45
CA LYS A 195 14.01 14.26 17.78
C LYS A 195 14.99 13.63 18.76
N LEU A 196 15.87 14.46 19.32
CA LEU A 196 16.88 14.05 20.30
C LEU A 196 16.39 14.45 21.69
N PHE A 197 16.19 13.50 22.56
CA PHE A 197 15.78 13.70 23.95
C PHE A 197 16.98 13.81 24.89
N ASN A 198 16.80 14.44 26.05
CA ASN A 198 17.87 14.66 27.02
C ASN A 198 18.51 13.36 27.54
N ASN A 199 17.77 12.27 27.54
CA ASN A 199 18.26 10.94 27.99
C ASN A 199 19.00 10.16 26.90
N GLY A 200 19.38 10.78 25.78
CA GLY A 200 20.07 10.15 24.66
C GLY A 200 19.20 9.32 23.71
N LYS A 201 17.90 9.21 23.97
CA LYS A 201 16.96 8.57 23.03
C LYS A 201 16.72 9.47 21.83
N MET A 202 16.56 8.86 20.67
CA MET A 202 16.26 9.56 19.42
C MET A 202 15.10 8.88 18.71
N GLN A 203 14.25 9.71 18.09
CA GLN A 203 13.26 9.27 17.11
C GLN A 203 13.57 9.93 15.76
N LEU A 204 13.87 9.12 14.77
CA LEU A 204 14.19 9.57 13.43
C LEU A 204 13.00 9.29 12.50
N THR A 205 12.61 10.29 11.70
CA THR A 205 11.50 10.20 10.74
C THR A 205 11.93 10.74 9.39
N GLY A 206 11.35 10.21 8.31
CA GLY A 206 11.71 10.66 6.98
C GLY A 206 13.03 10.08 6.46
N ILE A 207 13.57 9.05 7.12
CA ILE A 207 14.75 8.33 6.63
C ILE A 207 14.38 7.68 5.28
N PRO A 208 15.14 7.93 4.20
CA PRO A 208 14.77 7.47 2.86
C PRO A 208 14.78 5.95 2.68
N HIS A 209 15.68 5.26 3.39
CA HIS A 209 15.83 3.81 3.39
C HIS A 209 16.32 3.34 4.76
N PRO A 210 15.91 2.16 5.25
CA PRO A 210 16.35 1.65 6.57
C PRO A 210 17.86 1.67 6.77
N ASP A 211 18.63 1.35 5.74
CA ASP A 211 20.11 1.30 5.79
C ASP A 211 20.76 2.66 6.10
N LEU A 212 20.05 3.76 5.85
CA LEU A 212 20.54 5.12 6.15
C LEU A 212 20.26 5.53 7.59
N GLY A 213 19.58 4.71 8.36
CA GLY A 213 19.22 5.05 9.74
C GLY A 213 20.43 5.18 10.65
N THR A 214 21.33 4.21 10.62
CA THR A 214 22.58 4.23 11.39
C THR A 214 23.46 5.41 11.00
N LEU A 215 23.56 5.72 9.70
CA LEU A 215 24.28 6.89 9.21
C LEU A 215 23.68 8.19 9.78
N ALA A 216 22.36 8.33 9.78
CA ALA A 216 21.71 9.51 10.33
C ALA A 216 22.00 9.71 11.83
N VAL A 217 22.03 8.62 12.62
CA VAL A 217 22.45 8.68 14.03
C VAL A 217 23.91 9.04 14.16
N GLN A 218 24.80 8.49 13.32
CA GLN A 218 26.23 8.82 13.32
C GLN A 218 26.47 10.30 13.07
N ILE A 219 25.77 10.90 12.11
CA ILE A 219 25.84 12.35 11.83
C ILE A 219 25.47 13.18 13.08
N ILE A 220 24.47 12.77 13.85
CA ILE A 220 24.10 13.42 15.09
C ILE A 220 25.20 13.26 16.15
N CYS A 221 25.75 12.06 16.30
CA CYS A 221 26.84 11.79 17.22
C CYS A 221 28.08 12.66 16.89
N ASP A 222 28.42 12.78 15.62
CA ASP A 222 29.55 13.59 15.16
C ASP A 222 29.31 15.09 15.42
N LEU A 223 28.08 15.59 15.20
CA LEU A 223 27.70 16.93 15.59
C LEU A 223 27.90 17.16 17.10
N ILE A 224 27.39 16.26 17.95
CA ILE A 224 27.52 16.37 19.41
C ILE A 224 29.00 16.41 19.82
N LYS A 225 29.82 15.55 19.24
CA LYS A 225 31.27 15.50 19.53
C LYS A 225 32.01 16.78 19.07
N SER A 226 31.57 17.41 17.99
CA SER A 226 32.22 18.61 17.42
C SER A 226 31.99 19.86 18.27
N ILE A 227 30.95 19.92 19.08
CA ILE A 227 30.66 21.07 19.91
C ILE A 227 31.66 21.16 21.08
N PRO A 228 32.41 22.25 21.22
CA PRO A 228 33.40 22.39 22.30
C PRO A 228 32.72 22.52 23.67
N ASP A 229 33.38 22.02 24.71
CA ASP A 229 33.01 22.28 26.08
C ASP A 229 33.39 23.75 26.46
N ASN A 230 32.57 24.41 27.26
CA ASN A 230 32.92 25.73 27.75
C ASN A 230 33.95 25.60 28.88
N LYS A 231 35.13 26.18 28.67
CA LYS A 231 36.21 26.14 29.64
C LYS A 231 36.04 27.14 30.80
N GLU A 232 35.23 28.18 30.62
CA GLU A 232 35.04 29.25 31.61
C GLU A 232 34.09 28.84 32.73
N ASP A 233 32.93 28.28 32.35
CA ASP A 233 31.88 27.91 33.31
C ASP A 233 31.74 26.39 33.49
N GLY A 234 32.54 25.59 32.76
CA GLY A 234 32.52 24.14 32.81
C GLY A 234 31.30 23.48 32.18
N SER A 235 30.44 24.24 31.50
CA SER A 235 29.24 23.70 30.86
C SER A 235 29.60 22.84 29.65
N LYS A 236 28.86 21.75 29.44
CA LYS A 236 29.14 20.75 28.42
C LYS A 236 27.84 20.29 27.77
N ILE A 237 27.95 19.86 26.52
CA ILE A 237 26.84 19.22 25.79
C ILE A 237 26.51 17.82 26.32
N VAL A 238 27.55 17.08 26.73
CA VAL A 238 27.46 15.74 27.34
C VAL A 238 28.53 15.62 28.42
N PHE A 239 28.30 14.76 29.40
CA PHE A 239 29.25 14.55 30.48
C PHE A 239 30.61 13.96 29.98
N ASP A 240 30.50 12.96 29.09
CA ASP A 240 31.66 12.28 28.48
C ASP A 240 31.42 12.05 26.98
N LYS A 241 32.20 12.73 26.14
CA LYS A 241 32.11 12.59 24.68
C LYS A 241 32.49 11.20 24.16
N LYS A 242 33.26 10.40 24.94
CA LYS A 242 33.57 9.02 24.55
C LYS A 242 32.34 8.13 24.55
N ARG A 243 31.33 8.44 25.36
CA ARG A 243 30.05 7.73 25.43
C ARG A 243 29.05 8.14 24.35
N VAL A 244 29.38 9.12 23.52
CA VAL A 244 28.55 9.51 22.37
C VAL A 244 28.78 8.51 21.25
N THR A 245 28.25 7.33 21.43
CA THR A 245 28.31 6.22 20.46
C THR A 245 26.91 5.68 20.27
N ILE A 246 26.69 5.08 19.10
CA ILE A 246 25.42 4.41 18.81
C ILE A 246 25.38 3.15 19.66
N ASN A 247 24.47 3.11 20.62
CA ASN A 247 24.24 1.92 21.42
C ASN A 247 23.26 0.98 20.69
N GLU A 248 22.19 1.54 20.11
CA GLU A 248 21.19 0.79 19.40
C GLU A 248 20.52 1.68 18.33
N TYR A 249 20.24 1.10 17.16
CA TYR A 249 19.32 1.66 16.16
C TYR A 249 18.36 0.58 15.70
N ASN A 250 17.06 0.87 15.74
CA ASN A 250 16.01 -0.04 15.27
C ASN A 250 15.05 0.70 14.34
N THR A 251 14.84 0.18 13.14
CA THR A 251 13.71 0.58 12.31
C THR A 251 12.42 0.07 12.95
N VAL A 252 11.45 0.97 13.12
CA VAL A 252 10.16 0.66 13.77
C VAL A 252 8.98 0.81 12.83
N MET A 253 9.15 1.49 11.68
CA MET A 253 8.14 1.59 10.64
C MET A 253 8.79 1.81 9.28
N ILE A 254 8.29 1.10 8.29
CA ILE A 254 8.68 1.22 6.88
C ILE A 254 7.44 1.57 6.08
N ASN A 255 7.50 2.64 5.29
CA ASN A 255 6.48 3.02 4.33
C ASN A 255 7.05 2.90 2.93
N THR A 256 6.33 2.19 2.08
CA THR A 256 6.68 1.99 0.67
C THR A 256 5.50 2.32 -0.22
N CYS A 257 5.74 2.53 -1.49
CA CYS A 257 4.70 2.67 -2.49
C CYS A 257 5.12 2.08 -3.83
N TYR A 258 4.13 1.71 -4.62
CA TYR A 258 4.29 1.30 -6.02
C TYR A 258 3.00 1.57 -6.78
N ASP A 259 2.97 1.26 -8.07
CA ASP A 259 1.83 1.51 -8.94
C ASP A 259 1.48 0.23 -9.69
N LEU A 260 0.20 -0.11 -9.75
CA LEU A 260 -0.30 -1.26 -10.51
C LEU A 260 -0.30 -1.00 -12.03
N GLY A 261 -0.16 0.26 -12.44
CA GLY A 261 -0.23 0.68 -13.85
C GLY A 261 -1.64 0.73 -14.44
N ILE A 262 -2.67 0.60 -13.62
CA ILE A 262 -4.08 0.64 -14.02
C ILE A 262 -4.93 1.37 -12.99
N HIS A 263 -6.07 1.92 -13.44
CA HIS A 263 -7.12 2.38 -12.53
C HIS A 263 -7.98 1.21 -12.09
N ILE A 264 -8.39 1.20 -10.82
CA ILE A 264 -9.19 0.12 -10.25
C ILE A 264 -10.56 0.60 -9.78
N ASP A 265 -11.52 -0.32 -9.80
CA ASP A 265 -12.78 -0.16 -9.08
C ASP A 265 -12.60 -0.62 -7.63
N ARG A 266 -12.76 0.31 -6.67
CA ARG A 266 -12.50 0.05 -5.25
C ARG A 266 -13.56 -0.83 -4.61
N ASP A 267 -14.83 -0.71 -5.03
CA ASP A 267 -15.95 -1.50 -4.52
C ASP A 267 -15.79 -2.96 -4.94
N ILE A 268 -15.54 -3.20 -6.21
CA ILE A 268 -15.30 -4.55 -6.76
C ILE A 268 -14.04 -5.13 -6.12
N THR A 269 -12.96 -4.37 -6.05
CA THR A 269 -11.69 -4.83 -5.48
C THR A 269 -11.85 -5.23 -4.01
N SER A 270 -12.50 -4.38 -3.19
CA SER A 270 -12.74 -4.67 -1.77
C SER A 270 -13.57 -5.93 -1.59
N ASN A 271 -14.62 -6.09 -2.40
CA ASN A 271 -15.50 -7.26 -2.35
C ASN A 271 -14.75 -8.56 -2.71
N ILE A 272 -13.97 -8.56 -3.78
CA ILE A 272 -13.21 -9.74 -4.20
C ILE A 272 -12.14 -10.09 -3.17
N LEU A 273 -11.35 -9.13 -2.70
CA LEU A 273 -10.31 -9.36 -1.71
C LEU A 273 -10.87 -9.90 -0.39
N ASN A 274 -12.05 -9.42 0.02
CA ASN A 274 -12.70 -9.89 1.24
C ASN A 274 -13.31 -11.30 1.07
N ASN A 275 -14.06 -11.54 -0.01
CA ASN A 275 -14.85 -12.75 -0.16
C ASN A 275 -14.10 -13.92 -0.80
N ARG A 276 -13.19 -13.66 -1.76
CA ARG A 276 -12.42 -14.71 -2.46
C ARG A 276 -11.12 -15.03 -1.74
N TYR A 277 -10.38 -13.99 -1.30
CA TYR A 277 -9.09 -14.16 -0.63
C TYR A 277 -9.20 -14.10 0.89
N ASN A 278 -10.37 -13.76 1.44
CA ASN A 278 -10.60 -13.58 2.87
C ASN A 278 -9.60 -12.63 3.55
N PHE A 279 -9.09 -11.63 2.84
CA PHE A 279 -8.32 -10.57 3.45
C PHE A 279 -9.25 -9.67 4.27
N HIS A 280 -8.79 -9.21 5.40
CA HIS A 280 -9.53 -8.20 6.16
C HIS A 280 -9.45 -6.86 5.45
N THR A 281 -10.47 -6.52 4.66
CA THR A 281 -10.54 -5.26 3.91
C THR A 281 -11.54 -4.31 4.56
N VAL A 282 -11.22 -3.01 4.53
CA VAL A 282 -12.11 -1.92 4.93
C VAL A 282 -12.13 -0.89 3.81
N TRP A 283 -13.32 -0.69 3.24
CA TRP A 283 -13.60 0.34 2.26
C TRP A 283 -14.92 1.04 2.61
N GLU A 284 -14.85 2.35 2.85
CA GLU A 284 -15.99 3.21 3.15
C GLU A 284 -15.91 4.41 2.20
N GLY A 285 -16.91 4.56 1.33
CA GLY A 285 -16.90 5.53 0.24
C GLY A 285 -16.62 6.98 0.63
N ASP A 286 -17.09 7.38 1.82
CA ASP A 286 -17.00 8.77 2.31
C ASP A 286 -15.84 9.03 3.27
N GLY A 287 -15.04 8.01 3.57
CA GLY A 287 -13.95 8.09 4.53
C GLY A 287 -12.57 8.19 3.87
N TYR A 288 -11.72 7.21 4.14
CA TYR A 288 -10.37 7.13 3.57
C TYR A 288 -10.43 6.75 2.08
N PRO A 289 -9.70 7.44 1.17
CA PRO A 289 -9.84 7.28 -0.28
C PRO A 289 -9.31 5.97 -0.86
N GLY A 290 -8.70 5.11 -0.05
CA GLY A 290 -8.13 3.83 -0.47
C GLY A 290 -8.81 2.65 0.20
N VAL A 291 -8.87 1.52 -0.49
CA VAL A 291 -9.20 0.22 0.11
C VAL A 291 -8.07 -0.13 1.08
N ARG A 292 -8.39 -0.24 2.37
CA ARG A 292 -7.42 -0.64 3.39
C ARG A 292 -7.49 -2.14 3.60
N ILE A 293 -6.34 -2.81 3.55
CA ILE A 293 -6.19 -4.23 3.79
C ILE A 293 -5.25 -4.43 4.97
N LEU A 294 -5.67 -5.21 5.95
CA LEU A 294 -4.83 -5.67 7.06
C LEU A 294 -4.28 -7.04 6.68
N TYR A 295 -3.02 -7.07 6.34
CA TYR A 295 -2.29 -8.27 5.97
C TYR A 295 -1.47 -8.75 7.17
N TYR A 296 -1.70 -9.98 7.60
CA TYR A 296 -0.94 -10.60 8.69
C TYR A 296 0.12 -11.51 8.07
N TYR A 297 1.32 -10.97 7.92
CA TYR A 297 2.46 -11.73 7.43
C TYR A 297 2.92 -12.76 8.45
N ASN A 298 3.10 -13.99 7.98
CA ASN A 298 3.78 -15.06 8.69
C ASN A 298 4.42 -15.99 7.64
N SER A 299 5.71 -16.28 7.80
CA SER A 299 6.45 -17.13 6.86
C SER A 299 5.85 -18.54 6.71
N ASN A 300 5.17 -19.04 7.75
CA ASN A 300 4.53 -20.36 7.73
C ASN A 300 3.20 -20.39 6.96
N THR A 301 2.64 -19.22 6.58
CA THR A 301 1.38 -19.14 5.83
C THR A 301 1.58 -18.82 4.36
N VAL A 302 2.80 -18.51 3.94
CA VAL A 302 3.11 -18.20 2.54
C VAL A 302 2.73 -19.37 1.64
N GLY A 303 1.93 -19.11 0.60
CA GLY A 303 1.46 -20.10 -0.34
C GLY A 303 0.39 -21.08 0.21
N THR A 304 -0.21 -20.76 1.35
CA THR A 304 -1.33 -21.54 1.93
C THR A 304 -2.63 -20.74 1.92
N ASP A 305 -3.76 -21.41 2.17
CA ASP A 305 -5.08 -20.77 2.29
C ASP A 305 -5.16 -19.73 3.44
N ASN A 306 -4.19 -19.73 4.35
CA ASN A 306 -4.09 -18.80 5.46
C ASN A 306 -3.16 -17.61 5.19
N GLU A 307 -2.66 -17.48 3.98
CA GLU A 307 -1.82 -16.35 3.59
C GLU A 307 -2.53 -15.01 3.84
N GLY A 308 -1.81 -14.08 4.44
CA GLY A 308 -2.34 -12.76 4.78
C GLY A 308 -3.24 -12.71 6.02
N ARG A 309 -3.56 -13.87 6.62
CA ARG A 309 -4.42 -13.97 7.81
C ARG A 309 -3.61 -14.23 9.08
N CYS A 310 -4.18 -13.79 10.20
CA CYS A 310 -3.62 -14.12 11.50
C CYS A 310 -3.87 -15.59 11.83
N ILE A 311 -2.79 -16.35 12.06
CA ILE A 311 -2.82 -17.75 12.51
C ILE A 311 -2.51 -17.91 14.00
N CYS A 312 -2.46 -16.82 14.77
CA CYS A 312 -2.24 -16.89 16.20
C CYS A 312 -3.35 -17.69 16.87
N SER A 313 -2.97 -18.69 17.66
CA SER A 313 -3.94 -19.60 18.27
C SER A 313 -4.90 -18.85 19.18
N THR A 314 -6.18 -19.02 18.90
CA THR A 314 -7.30 -18.54 19.70
C THR A 314 -7.61 -19.56 20.81
N ASN A 315 -6.72 -19.76 21.76
CA ASN A 315 -7.14 -20.43 22.99
C ASN A 315 -7.92 -19.42 23.82
N SER A 316 -9.25 -19.62 23.85
CA SER A 316 -10.26 -18.83 24.55
C SER A 316 -10.62 -17.45 23.93
N ASN A 317 -11.81 -17.38 23.40
CA ASN A 317 -12.77 -16.25 23.20
C ASN A 317 -12.30 -14.80 22.93
N THR A 318 -11.00 -14.51 22.80
CA THR A 318 -10.48 -13.20 22.40
C THR A 318 -9.20 -13.38 21.58
N SER A 319 -9.31 -13.35 20.28
CA SER A 319 -8.16 -13.32 19.38
C SER A 319 -7.45 -11.95 19.45
N ASN A 320 -6.65 -11.73 20.48
CA ASN A 320 -5.90 -10.50 20.64
C ASN A 320 -4.50 -10.59 20.00
N CYS A 321 -4.40 -11.03 18.76
CA CYS A 321 -3.15 -10.90 18.04
C CYS A 321 -2.81 -9.42 17.84
N THR A 322 -1.77 -8.94 18.50
CA THR A 322 -1.32 -7.54 18.35
C THR A 322 -0.71 -7.25 16.98
N GLY A 323 -0.35 -8.28 16.21
CA GLY A 323 0.37 -8.16 14.96
C GLY A 323 1.76 -7.52 15.09
N LYS A 324 2.35 -7.60 16.28
CA LYS A 324 3.68 -7.04 16.59
C LYS A 324 4.81 -8.06 16.56
N GLY A 325 4.51 -9.31 16.18
CA GLY A 325 5.49 -10.37 16.03
C GLY A 325 6.55 -10.09 14.97
N SER A 326 7.50 -10.99 14.78
CA SER A 326 8.50 -10.88 13.69
C SER A 326 7.98 -11.40 12.35
N GLY A 327 6.90 -12.20 12.39
CA GLY A 327 6.35 -12.88 11.22
C GLY A 327 6.93 -14.29 11.00
N ASN A 328 7.57 -14.88 12.01
CA ASN A 328 8.28 -16.15 11.91
C ASN A 328 7.80 -17.13 12.98
N GLY A 329 6.75 -17.89 12.72
CA GLY A 329 6.31 -18.95 13.62
C GLY A 329 4.93 -18.77 14.23
N ILE A 330 4.63 -19.65 15.19
CA ILE A 330 3.32 -19.70 15.85
C ILE A 330 3.18 -18.47 16.78
N ASN A 331 2.01 -17.83 16.74
CA ASN A 331 1.69 -16.63 17.52
C ASN A 331 2.58 -15.41 17.27
N ASP A 332 3.29 -15.36 16.15
CA ASP A 332 4.29 -14.34 15.83
C ASP A 332 3.95 -13.55 14.56
N CYS A 333 2.66 -13.37 14.25
CA CYS A 333 2.23 -12.62 13.06
C CYS A 333 2.68 -11.16 13.09
N ARG A 334 3.11 -10.66 11.94
CA ARG A 334 3.41 -9.25 11.71
C ARG A 334 2.26 -8.60 10.92
N LYS A 335 1.58 -7.64 11.52
CA LYS A 335 0.56 -6.85 10.83
C LYS A 335 1.20 -5.82 9.91
N ILE A 336 0.84 -5.88 8.64
CA ILE A 336 1.23 -4.95 7.59
C ILE A 336 -0.05 -4.37 7.01
N SER A 337 -0.07 -3.07 6.83
CA SER A 337 -1.21 -2.36 6.24
C SER A 337 -0.93 -2.10 4.77
N ILE A 338 -1.88 -2.45 3.92
CA ILE A 338 -1.87 -2.13 2.51
C ILE A 338 -2.99 -1.12 2.25
N ALA A 339 -2.73 -0.08 1.50
CA ALA A 339 -3.74 0.85 1.02
C ALA A 339 -3.68 0.91 -0.50
N LEU A 340 -4.81 0.56 -1.13
CA LEU A 340 -4.95 0.50 -2.59
C LEU A 340 -5.91 1.59 -3.06
N PHE A 341 -5.41 2.48 -3.89
CA PHE A 341 -6.15 3.66 -4.36
C PHE A 341 -6.73 3.44 -5.76
N GLN A 342 -7.81 4.15 -6.08
CA GLN A 342 -8.45 4.10 -7.41
C GLN A 342 -7.47 4.33 -8.56
N SER A 343 -6.45 5.16 -8.36
CA SER A 343 -5.41 5.43 -9.36
C SER A 343 -4.45 4.27 -9.62
N GLY A 344 -4.62 3.12 -8.95
CA GLY A 344 -3.69 2.01 -9.00
C GLY A 344 -2.48 2.15 -8.08
N LYS A 345 -2.34 3.29 -7.38
CA LYS A 345 -1.27 3.44 -6.39
C LYS A 345 -1.52 2.56 -5.18
N VAL A 346 -0.46 1.90 -4.72
CA VAL A 346 -0.46 1.04 -3.53
C VAL A 346 0.56 1.56 -2.54
N ILE A 347 0.16 1.61 -1.27
CA ILE A 347 1.06 1.88 -0.14
C ILE A 347 1.13 0.60 0.70
N ILE A 348 2.34 0.12 0.99
CA ILE A 348 2.57 -0.93 1.97
C ILE A 348 3.31 -0.31 3.15
N ALA A 349 2.74 -0.41 4.34
CA ALA A 349 3.30 0.16 5.55
C ALA A 349 3.28 -0.86 6.69
N GLY A 350 4.41 -1.04 7.36
CA GLY A 350 4.51 -2.00 8.45
C GLY A 350 5.54 -1.61 9.50
N GLY A 351 5.26 -2.01 10.74
CA GLY A 351 6.19 -1.88 11.86
C GLY A 351 7.30 -2.92 11.81
N CYS A 352 8.06 -3.01 10.73
CA CYS A 352 9.10 -4.01 10.51
C CYS A 352 10.48 -3.47 10.87
N LYS A 353 11.32 -4.35 11.45
CA LYS A 353 12.75 -4.07 11.67
C LYS A 353 13.55 -4.21 10.38
N HIS A 354 13.18 -5.17 9.54
CA HIS A 354 13.82 -5.52 8.29
C HIS A 354 12.87 -5.33 7.11
N THR A 355 13.41 -5.26 5.91
CA THR A 355 12.66 -5.04 4.67
C THR A 355 11.97 -6.30 4.14
N ASP A 356 12.47 -7.49 4.49
CA ASP A 356 12.01 -8.77 3.93
C ASP A 356 10.50 -9.00 4.02
N PRO A 357 9.82 -8.75 5.18
CA PRO A 357 8.37 -8.90 5.24
C PRO A 357 7.62 -7.95 4.29
N ILE A 358 8.16 -6.76 4.03
CA ILE A 358 7.56 -5.80 3.10
C ILE A 358 7.68 -6.29 1.65
N TYR A 359 8.86 -6.79 1.26
CA TYR A 359 9.06 -7.39 -0.07
C TYR A 359 8.20 -8.65 -0.25
N SER A 360 8.13 -9.52 0.74
CA SER A 360 7.26 -10.70 0.69
C SER A 360 5.81 -10.31 0.47
N VAL A 361 5.29 -9.35 1.25
CA VAL A 361 3.92 -8.84 1.06
C VAL A 361 3.73 -8.23 -0.33
N TYR A 362 4.71 -7.48 -0.84
CA TYR A 362 4.66 -6.92 -2.19
C TYR A 362 4.48 -8.01 -3.24
N HIS A 363 5.28 -9.08 -3.19
CA HIS A 363 5.20 -10.18 -4.18
C HIS A 363 3.91 -10.98 -4.04
N LEU A 364 3.54 -11.37 -2.82
CA LEU A 364 2.36 -12.18 -2.56
C LEU A 364 1.06 -11.41 -2.89
N PHE A 365 0.97 -10.14 -2.50
CA PHE A 365 -0.19 -9.32 -2.80
C PHE A 365 -0.34 -9.07 -4.30
N ASN A 366 0.76 -8.82 -5.02
CA ASN A 366 0.72 -8.66 -6.47
C ASN A 366 0.36 -9.95 -7.21
N SER A 367 0.72 -11.12 -6.69
CA SER A 367 0.25 -12.40 -7.23
C SER A 367 -1.28 -12.45 -7.17
N SER A 368 -1.88 -12.19 -5.99
CA SER A 368 -3.35 -12.17 -5.83
C SER A 368 -4.02 -11.11 -6.71
N ILE A 369 -3.45 -9.90 -6.81
CA ILE A 369 -3.98 -8.84 -7.67
C ILE A 369 -3.88 -9.24 -9.15
N GLY A 370 -2.78 -9.87 -9.57
CA GLY A 370 -2.58 -10.33 -10.95
C GLY A 370 -3.65 -11.31 -11.43
N GLU A 371 -4.14 -12.16 -10.52
CA GLU A 371 -5.22 -13.10 -10.82
C GLU A 371 -6.56 -12.41 -11.11
N ILE A 372 -6.82 -11.27 -10.46
CA ILE A 372 -8.10 -10.56 -10.54
C ILE A 372 -8.02 -9.26 -11.32
N ILE A 373 -6.89 -8.95 -11.93
CA ILE A 373 -6.63 -7.64 -12.57
C ILE A 373 -7.67 -7.25 -13.62
N GLN A 374 -8.17 -8.24 -14.37
CA GLN A 374 -9.20 -8.04 -15.38
C GLN A 374 -10.56 -7.68 -14.75
N GLU A 375 -10.84 -8.19 -13.55
CA GLU A 375 -12.11 -7.98 -12.86
C GLU A 375 -12.16 -6.62 -12.15
N ILE A 376 -11.01 -6.18 -11.61
CA ILE A 376 -10.92 -4.96 -10.80
C ILE A 376 -10.58 -3.70 -11.60
N LYS A 377 -10.15 -3.85 -12.85
CA LYS A 377 -9.87 -2.67 -13.69
C LYS A 377 -11.11 -1.81 -13.84
N LYS A 378 -10.99 -0.53 -13.50
CA LYS A 378 -12.03 0.44 -13.78
C LYS A 378 -12.12 0.66 -15.29
N ILE A 379 -13.31 0.45 -15.83
CA ILE A 379 -13.63 0.78 -17.23
C ILE A 379 -14.08 2.24 -17.22
N ASP A 380 -13.37 3.09 -17.95
CA ASP A 380 -13.69 4.51 -18.10
C ASP A 380 -14.96 4.72 -18.94
#